data_253c1c8dd55350100221d3b95bdffdda
#
_entry.id   253c1c8dd55350100221d3b95bdffdda
#
_cell.length_a   1.000
_cell.length_b   1.000
_cell.length_c   1.000
_cell.angle_alpha   90.00
_cell.angle_beta   90.00
_cell.angle_gamma   90.00
#
_symmetry.space_group_name_H-M   'P 1'
#
loop_
_entity.id
_entity.type
_entity.pdbx_description
1 polymer ?
#
loop_
_entity_poly.entity_id
_entity_poly.type
_entity_poly.pdbx_seq_one_letter_code
_entity_poly.pdbx_strand_id
1 'polypeptide(L)'
;ILPTLEAATGTLDLPPVRVGRRRRLDPVKDRLTYRTGPLMLVRTELLKRYQIRMSSGLRTGEDLAYSSRLFMVAQRIDLLPASAPKYIEADDGGVRVTSTPFTIAQQCAGAAIVASSTWVEQLKPAARQALAVRLVRKSILPAVAKHSHDLSLDDVDYLYTLLTRVLLLAPRYYQVLSRNEARLVDALIIAHSDGASPDERQSRLLGARQAAANLNQGGPANTVAPVSARGWFSRQSRVAHWSARKLNQLLDTLNRGDK
;
A
#
# COMPACT_ATOMS: atom_id res chain seq x y z
N ILE A 1 -6.89 17.73 -7.90
CA ILE A 1 -7.44 18.06 -6.58
C ILE A 1 -7.98 16.79 -5.95
N LEU A 2 -7.64 16.55 -4.68
CA LEU A 2 -8.09 15.40 -3.92
C LEU A 2 -9.26 15.80 -3.01
N PRO A 3 -10.34 15.01 -2.92
CA PRO A 3 -11.39 15.21 -1.93
C PRO A 3 -10.92 14.75 -0.54
N THR A 4 -11.61 15.22 0.48
CA THR A 4 -11.59 14.54 1.78
C THR A 4 -12.46 13.29 1.69
N LEU A 5 -11.91 12.15 2.07
CA LEU A 5 -12.62 10.87 2.04
C LEU A 5 -13.17 10.55 3.42
N GLU A 6 -14.38 10.03 3.47
CA GLU A 6 -15.03 9.54 4.68
C GLU A 6 -15.70 8.21 4.38
N ALA A 7 -15.54 7.22 5.25
CA ALA A 7 -16.31 5.99 5.15
C ALA A 7 -17.66 6.19 5.81
N ALA A 8 -18.73 5.64 5.25
CA ALA A 8 -20.06 5.63 5.87
C ALA A 8 -20.03 4.83 7.18
N THR A 9 -19.25 3.76 7.23
CA THR A 9 -19.01 2.93 8.41
C THR A 9 -17.51 2.70 8.60
N GLY A 10 -17.02 2.82 9.84
CA GLY A 10 -15.62 2.57 10.17
C GLY A 10 -14.66 3.70 9.77
N THR A 11 -13.39 3.39 9.67
CA THR A 11 -12.31 4.34 9.34
C THR A 11 -11.58 3.91 8.07
N LEU A 12 -11.33 4.86 7.17
CA LEU A 12 -10.46 4.62 6.03
C LEU A 12 -9.01 4.44 6.49
N ASP A 13 -8.40 3.31 6.14
CA ASP A 13 -6.98 3.02 6.43
C ASP A 13 -6.05 3.75 5.44
N LEU A 14 -6.13 5.07 5.44
CA LEU A 14 -5.25 5.92 4.67
C LEU A 14 -4.32 6.69 5.60
N PRO A 15 -3.00 6.65 5.37
CA PRO A 15 -2.09 7.51 6.10
C PRO A 15 -2.42 8.98 5.84
N PRO A 16 -2.42 9.83 6.88
CA PRO A 16 -2.71 11.24 6.72
C PRO A 16 -1.59 11.94 5.95
N VAL A 17 -1.93 13.02 5.26
CA VAL A 17 -0.94 13.97 4.74
C VAL A 17 -0.18 14.63 5.90
N ARG A 18 0.90 15.37 5.59
CA ARG A 18 1.60 16.15 6.62
C ARG A 18 0.64 17.12 7.30
N VAL A 19 0.78 17.24 8.61
CA VAL A 19 -0.01 18.13 9.44
C VAL A 19 0.00 19.56 8.87
N GLY A 20 -1.19 20.17 8.78
CA GLY A 20 -1.38 21.53 8.24
C GLY A 20 -1.18 21.66 6.72
N ARG A 21 -0.83 20.60 6.01
CA ARG A 21 -0.59 20.64 4.56
C ARG A 21 -1.85 20.25 3.79
N ARG A 22 -2.33 21.18 2.95
CA ARG A 22 -3.46 20.94 2.03
C ARG A 22 -3.16 21.37 0.59
N ARG A 23 -2.13 22.16 0.37
CA ARG A 23 -1.74 22.67 -0.95
C ARG A 23 -0.32 22.22 -1.30
N ARG A 24 -0.06 22.02 -2.60
CA ARG A 24 1.23 21.58 -3.14
C ARG A 24 1.76 20.34 -2.39
N LEU A 25 0.91 19.33 -2.30
CA LEU A 25 1.27 18.07 -1.68
C LEU A 25 2.36 17.37 -2.48
N ASP A 26 3.26 16.70 -1.76
CA ASP A 26 4.34 15.90 -2.31
C ASP A 26 3.95 14.42 -2.23
N PRO A 27 4.00 13.66 -3.34
CA PRO A 27 3.53 12.26 -3.34
C PRO A 27 4.20 11.37 -2.30
N VAL A 28 5.47 11.62 -2.00
CA VAL A 28 6.25 10.83 -1.03
C VAL A 28 6.04 11.34 0.39
N LYS A 29 6.23 12.65 0.59
CA LYS A 29 6.17 13.26 1.93
C LYS A 29 4.74 13.26 2.50
N ASP A 30 3.74 13.36 1.63
CA ASP A 30 2.33 13.36 2.00
C ASP A 30 1.65 12.01 1.79
N ARG A 31 2.44 10.95 1.53
CA ARG A 31 2.00 9.55 1.46
C ARG A 31 0.88 9.29 0.44
N LEU A 32 0.87 10.05 -0.66
CA LEU A 32 -0.20 9.95 -1.65
C LEU A 32 -0.19 8.59 -2.37
N THR A 33 0.94 7.87 -2.38
CA THR A 33 1.02 6.51 -2.92
C THR A 33 0.02 5.53 -2.30
N TYR A 34 -0.51 5.82 -1.11
CA TYR A 34 -1.54 5.02 -0.46
C TYR A 34 -2.97 5.35 -0.92
N ARG A 35 -3.17 6.45 -1.65
CA ARG A 35 -4.45 6.86 -2.22
C ARG A 35 -4.58 6.32 -3.63
N THR A 36 -5.11 5.13 -3.77
CA THR A 36 -5.18 4.43 -5.07
C THR A 36 -6.51 4.59 -5.79
N GLY A 37 -7.58 4.85 -5.07
CA GLY A 37 -8.86 5.14 -5.71
C GLY A 37 -8.77 6.38 -6.63
N PRO A 38 -9.42 6.37 -7.82
CA PRO A 38 -9.39 7.48 -8.77
C PRO A 38 -10.26 8.67 -8.33
N LEU A 39 -10.53 8.79 -7.03
CA LEU A 39 -11.38 9.80 -6.41
C LEU A 39 -10.66 11.15 -6.39
N MET A 40 -10.60 11.80 -7.56
CA MET A 40 -9.89 13.07 -7.72
C MET A 40 -10.35 13.83 -8.95
N LEU A 41 -10.22 15.17 -8.93
CA LEU A 41 -10.33 16.01 -10.12
C LEU A 41 -8.96 16.14 -10.77
N VAL A 42 -8.85 15.75 -12.03
CA VAL A 42 -7.61 15.74 -12.81
C VAL A 42 -7.77 16.55 -14.07
N ARG A 43 -6.74 17.32 -14.44
CA ARG A 43 -6.72 17.98 -15.75
C ARG A 43 -6.54 16.94 -16.85
N THR A 44 -7.42 16.94 -17.81
CA THR A 44 -7.41 15.99 -18.94
C THR A 44 -6.10 16.03 -19.74
N GLU A 45 -5.50 17.21 -19.86
CA GLU A 45 -4.22 17.39 -20.54
C GLU A 45 -3.09 16.59 -19.89
N LEU A 46 -3.12 16.45 -18.55
CA LEU A 46 -2.13 15.65 -17.83
C LEU A 46 -2.26 14.16 -18.21
N LEU A 47 -3.48 13.65 -18.27
CA LEU A 47 -3.75 12.27 -18.67
C LEU A 47 -3.30 12.01 -20.11
N LYS A 48 -3.63 12.93 -21.04
CA LYS A 48 -3.24 12.83 -22.46
C LYS A 48 -1.72 12.90 -22.63
N ARG A 49 -1.06 13.89 -21.99
CA ARG A 49 0.39 14.12 -22.10
C ARG A 49 1.21 12.91 -21.64
N TYR A 50 0.82 12.28 -20.55
CA TYR A 50 1.53 11.15 -19.97
C TYR A 50 0.89 9.81 -20.32
N GLN A 51 -0.13 9.78 -21.19
CA GLN A 51 -0.84 8.57 -21.60
C GLN A 51 -1.27 7.71 -20.41
N ILE A 52 -1.83 8.35 -19.37
CA ILE A 52 -2.25 7.69 -18.14
C ILE A 52 -3.63 7.09 -18.35
N ARG A 53 -3.73 5.77 -18.21
CA ARG A 53 -4.98 5.02 -18.33
C ARG A 53 -5.06 4.00 -17.21
N MET A 54 -6.27 3.57 -16.87
CA MET A 54 -6.48 2.41 -15.99
C MET A 54 -6.01 1.15 -16.69
N SER A 55 -5.54 0.19 -15.92
CA SER A 55 -5.10 -1.10 -16.46
C SER A 55 -6.32 -1.91 -16.89
N SER A 56 -6.35 -2.36 -18.14
CA SER A 56 -7.41 -3.23 -18.65
C SER A 56 -7.18 -4.69 -18.27
N GLY A 57 -8.25 -5.49 -18.26
CA GLY A 57 -8.18 -6.94 -18.02
C GLY A 57 -7.94 -7.36 -16.57
N LEU A 58 -7.91 -6.43 -15.62
CA LEU A 58 -7.79 -6.73 -14.20
C LEU A 58 -9.19 -6.82 -13.55
N ARG A 59 -9.36 -7.76 -12.63
CA ARG A 59 -10.57 -7.85 -11.80
C ARG A 59 -10.53 -6.87 -10.63
N THR A 60 -9.32 -6.49 -10.18
CA THR A 60 -9.08 -5.53 -9.10
C THR A 60 -7.68 -4.90 -9.25
N GLY A 61 -7.49 -3.70 -8.70
CA GLY A 61 -6.21 -2.97 -8.74
C GLY A 61 -5.89 -2.30 -10.08
N GLU A 62 -6.90 -2.15 -10.96
CA GLU A 62 -6.82 -1.47 -12.25
C GLU A 62 -6.43 0.00 -12.11
N ASP A 63 -6.80 0.61 -10.99
CA ASP A 63 -6.56 2.01 -10.63
C ASP A 63 -5.16 2.27 -10.06
N LEU A 64 -4.44 1.22 -9.66
CA LEU A 64 -3.18 1.35 -8.95
C LEU A 64 -2.09 2.00 -9.79
N ALA A 65 -1.89 1.52 -11.01
CA ALA A 65 -0.91 2.09 -11.94
C ALA A 65 -1.31 3.51 -12.35
N TYR A 66 -2.61 3.72 -12.62
CA TYR A 66 -3.19 5.03 -12.93
C TYR A 66 -2.89 6.05 -11.85
N SER A 67 -3.33 5.80 -10.63
CA SER A 67 -3.21 6.72 -9.50
C SER A 67 -1.75 6.96 -9.12
N SER A 68 -0.95 5.90 -9.07
CA SER A 68 0.47 6.00 -8.75
C SER A 68 1.23 6.86 -9.75
N ARG A 69 1.05 6.63 -11.05
CA ARG A 69 1.71 7.40 -12.10
C ARG A 69 1.26 8.85 -12.09
N LEU A 70 -0.05 9.08 -11.93
CA LEU A 70 -0.63 10.42 -11.87
C LEU A 70 -0.01 11.25 -10.74
N PHE A 71 0.11 10.71 -9.52
CA PHE A 71 0.75 11.41 -8.41
C PHE A 71 2.22 11.73 -8.66
N MET A 72 2.94 10.86 -9.37
CA MET A 72 4.37 11.06 -9.64
C MET A 72 4.65 12.12 -10.72
N VAL A 73 3.73 12.34 -11.66
CA VAL A 73 3.91 13.32 -12.75
C VAL A 73 3.18 14.65 -12.51
N ALA A 74 2.27 14.71 -11.54
CA ALA A 74 1.51 15.91 -11.24
C ALA A 74 2.40 16.99 -10.62
N GLN A 75 2.46 18.15 -11.26
CA GLN A 75 3.24 19.30 -10.77
C GLN A 75 2.62 19.96 -9.52
N ARG A 76 1.30 19.86 -9.38
CA ARG A 76 0.56 20.40 -8.25
C ARG A 76 -0.57 19.48 -7.84
N ILE A 77 -0.58 19.13 -6.56
CA ILE A 77 -1.62 18.31 -5.94
C ILE A 77 -2.13 19.07 -4.72
N ASP A 78 -3.42 19.34 -4.69
CA ASP A 78 -4.08 20.02 -3.58
C ASP A 78 -5.17 19.10 -3.00
N LEU A 79 -5.37 19.16 -1.69
CA LEU A 79 -6.45 18.51 -0.94
C LEU A 79 -7.50 19.57 -0.63
N LEU A 80 -8.76 19.26 -0.85
CA LEU A 80 -9.88 20.13 -0.48
C LEU A 80 -9.84 20.46 1.02
N PRO A 81 -10.32 21.66 1.42
CA PRO A 81 -10.41 22.02 2.82
C PRO A 81 -11.38 21.08 3.58
N ALA A 82 -11.24 20.99 4.91
CA ALA A 82 -12.10 20.14 5.73
C ALA A 82 -13.58 20.58 5.68
N SER A 83 -13.83 21.85 5.40
CA SER A 83 -15.17 22.42 5.22
C SER A 83 -15.81 22.12 3.86
N ALA A 84 -15.03 21.64 2.87
CA ALA A 84 -15.57 21.25 1.58
C ALA A 84 -16.40 19.96 1.68
N PRO A 85 -17.33 19.74 0.75
CA PRO A 85 -18.04 18.48 0.64
C PRO A 85 -17.05 17.30 0.62
N LYS A 86 -17.38 16.25 1.36
CA LYS A 86 -16.58 15.03 1.44
C LYS A 86 -17.07 14.04 0.41
N TYR A 87 -16.16 13.20 -0.08
CA TYR A 87 -16.55 11.98 -0.77
C TYR A 87 -16.83 10.91 0.29
N ILE A 88 -18.06 10.44 0.32
CA ILE A 88 -18.51 9.41 1.25
C ILE A 88 -18.47 8.07 0.51
N GLU A 89 -17.69 7.12 1.00
CA GLU A 89 -17.73 5.75 0.53
C GLU A 89 -18.92 5.06 1.20
N ALA A 90 -20.05 5.04 0.48
CA ALA A 90 -21.29 4.44 0.97
C ALA A 90 -21.17 2.93 1.05
N ASP A 91 -21.83 2.33 2.04
CA ASP A 91 -22.12 0.90 2.07
C ASP A 91 -23.58 0.72 1.68
N ASP A 92 -23.81 0.40 0.41
CA ASP A 92 -25.15 0.21 -0.15
C ASP A 92 -25.66 -1.23 0.03
N GLY A 93 -24.91 -2.09 0.74
CA GLY A 93 -25.25 -3.51 0.94
C GLY A 93 -25.15 -4.36 -0.33
N GLY A 94 -24.76 -3.79 -1.47
CA GLY A 94 -24.58 -4.49 -2.72
C GLY A 94 -23.33 -5.39 -2.73
N VAL A 95 -23.37 -6.43 -3.58
CA VAL A 95 -22.19 -7.29 -3.79
C VAL A 95 -21.10 -6.48 -4.49
N ARG A 96 -20.05 -6.18 -3.77
CA ARG A 96 -18.87 -5.48 -4.34
C ARG A 96 -17.96 -6.50 -5.05
N VAL A 97 -17.31 -6.09 -6.12
CA VAL A 97 -16.27 -6.90 -6.78
C VAL A 97 -15.23 -7.39 -5.77
N THR A 98 -14.82 -6.53 -4.85
CA THR A 98 -13.84 -6.84 -3.78
C THR A 98 -14.35 -7.84 -2.74
N SER A 99 -15.66 -8.12 -2.69
CA SER A 99 -16.26 -9.14 -1.81
C SER A 99 -16.20 -10.55 -2.40
N THR A 100 -15.89 -10.69 -3.70
CA THR A 100 -15.72 -11.99 -4.32
C THR A 100 -14.35 -12.61 -4.00
N PRO A 101 -14.24 -13.95 -3.94
CA PRO A 101 -12.94 -14.60 -3.78
C PRO A 101 -12.01 -14.27 -4.95
N PHE A 102 -10.77 -13.94 -4.64
CA PHE A 102 -9.69 -13.72 -5.61
C PHE A 102 -8.52 -14.61 -5.25
N THR A 103 -7.81 -15.10 -6.24
CA THR A 103 -6.48 -15.70 -6.02
C THR A 103 -5.46 -14.62 -5.62
N ILE A 104 -4.36 -15.03 -5.01
CA ILE A 104 -3.24 -14.11 -4.67
C ILE A 104 -2.74 -13.39 -5.92
N ALA A 105 -2.58 -14.10 -7.03
CA ALA A 105 -2.17 -13.51 -8.30
C ALA A 105 -3.12 -12.42 -8.78
N GLN A 106 -4.44 -12.65 -8.70
CA GLN A 106 -5.44 -11.64 -9.07
C GLN A 106 -5.39 -10.43 -8.15
N GLN A 107 -5.24 -10.62 -6.83
CA GLN A 107 -5.14 -9.52 -5.87
C GLN A 107 -3.85 -8.69 -6.06
N CYS A 108 -2.76 -9.33 -6.47
CA CYS A 108 -1.47 -8.69 -6.67
C CYS A 108 -1.24 -8.19 -8.10
N ALA A 109 -2.14 -8.44 -9.05
CA ALA A 109 -1.94 -8.13 -10.48
C ALA A 109 -1.63 -6.65 -10.74
N GLY A 110 -2.36 -5.73 -10.11
CA GLY A 110 -2.05 -4.29 -10.19
C GLY A 110 -0.67 -3.93 -9.64
N ALA A 111 -0.24 -4.60 -8.56
CA ALA A 111 1.09 -4.42 -7.99
C ALA A 111 2.19 -4.95 -8.93
N ALA A 112 1.95 -6.09 -9.59
CA ALA A 112 2.87 -6.66 -10.56
C ALA A 112 3.06 -5.75 -11.77
N ILE A 113 1.97 -5.13 -12.29
CA ILE A 113 2.03 -4.14 -13.36
C ILE A 113 2.89 -2.95 -12.95
N VAL A 114 2.67 -2.37 -11.77
CA VAL A 114 3.45 -1.24 -11.28
C VAL A 114 4.92 -1.63 -11.10
N ALA A 115 5.20 -2.78 -10.48
CA ALA A 115 6.56 -3.24 -10.23
C ALA A 115 7.34 -3.56 -11.52
N SER A 116 6.66 -3.83 -12.63
CA SER A 116 7.26 -4.10 -13.95
C SER A 116 7.25 -2.91 -14.90
N SER A 117 6.76 -1.75 -14.44
CA SER A 117 6.61 -0.58 -15.31
C SER A 117 7.91 0.21 -15.42
N THR A 118 8.38 0.46 -16.63
CA THR A 118 9.61 1.24 -16.91
C THR A 118 9.58 2.66 -16.36
N TRP A 119 8.40 3.29 -16.28
CA TRP A 119 8.26 4.62 -15.69
C TRP A 119 8.62 4.65 -14.19
N VAL A 120 8.50 3.52 -13.48
CA VAL A 120 8.88 3.42 -12.06
C VAL A 120 10.39 3.46 -11.91
N GLU A 121 11.12 2.83 -12.81
CA GLU A 121 12.59 2.84 -12.82
C GLU A 121 13.17 4.25 -12.99
N GLN A 122 12.45 5.10 -13.73
CA GLN A 122 12.83 6.50 -13.97
C GLN A 122 12.55 7.43 -12.79
N LEU A 123 11.82 6.97 -11.76
CA LEU A 123 11.54 7.78 -10.58
C LEU A 123 12.78 7.99 -9.71
N LYS A 124 12.78 9.10 -8.97
CA LYS A 124 13.79 9.34 -7.92
C LYS A 124 13.76 8.21 -6.87
N PRO A 125 14.90 7.87 -6.25
CA PRO A 125 14.97 6.77 -5.27
C PRO A 125 13.93 6.83 -4.16
N ALA A 126 13.64 8.03 -3.63
CA ALA A 126 12.62 8.21 -2.58
C ALA A 126 11.20 7.87 -3.05
N ALA A 127 10.88 8.16 -4.32
CA ALA A 127 9.59 7.84 -4.90
C ALA A 127 9.46 6.33 -5.19
N ARG A 128 10.52 5.70 -5.71
CA ARG A 128 10.56 4.23 -5.85
C ARG A 128 10.38 3.53 -4.51
N GLN A 129 11.09 4.00 -3.47
CA GLN A 129 10.96 3.50 -2.10
C GLN A 129 9.52 3.61 -1.58
N ALA A 130 8.87 4.76 -1.78
CA ALA A 130 7.50 4.98 -1.32
C ALA A 130 6.50 4.05 -2.03
N LEU A 131 6.66 3.86 -3.35
CA LEU A 131 5.86 2.90 -4.12
C LEU A 131 6.11 1.46 -3.68
N ALA A 132 7.37 1.04 -3.57
CA ALA A 132 7.71 -0.31 -3.15
C ALA A 132 7.09 -0.68 -1.79
N VAL A 133 7.24 0.20 -0.80
CA VAL A 133 6.62 0.00 0.53
C VAL A 133 5.10 -0.10 0.43
N ARG A 134 4.47 0.73 -0.41
CA ARG A 134 3.02 0.67 -0.64
C ARG A 134 2.61 -0.65 -1.30
N LEU A 135 3.33 -1.11 -2.35
CA LEU A 135 3.02 -2.37 -3.02
C LEU A 135 3.07 -3.54 -2.04
N VAL A 136 4.11 -3.60 -1.20
CA VAL A 136 4.22 -4.63 -0.17
C VAL A 136 3.06 -4.53 0.83
N ARG A 137 2.84 -3.37 1.45
CA ARG A 137 1.87 -3.19 2.54
C ARG A 137 0.41 -3.25 2.16
N LYS A 138 0.06 -2.79 0.96
CA LYS A 138 -1.35 -2.63 0.57
C LYS A 138 -1.79 -3.60 -0.53
N SER A 139 -0.85 -4.38 -1.08
CA SER A 139 -1.19 -5.38 -2.08
C SER A 139 -0.68 -6.76 -1.67
N ILE A 140 0.63 -6.94 -1.47
CA ILE A 140 1.24 -8.25 -1.27
C ILE A 140 0.86 -8.82 0.11
N LEU A 141 1.25 -8.15 1.20
CA LEU A 141 1.01 -8.68 2.54
C LEU A 141 -0.47 -8.90 2.87
N PRO A 142 -1.42 -8.02 2.50
CA PRO A 142 -2.84 -8.28 2.72
C PRO A 142 -3.38 -9.46 1.92
N ALA A 143 -2.91 -9.66 0.68
CA ALA A 143 -3.29 -10.83 -0.11
C ALA A 143 -2.84 -12.13 0.57
N VAL A 144 -1.59 -12.19 1.02
CA VAL A 144 -1.06 -13.37 1.74
C VAL A 144 -1.79 -13.59 3.06
N ALA A 145 -2.03 -12.53 3.83
CA ALA A 145 -2.71 -12.63 5.12
C ALA A 145 -4.15 -13.15 4.96
N LYS A 146 -4.87 -12.73 3.89
CA LYS A 146 -6.20 -13.24 3.57
C LYS A 146 -6.20 -14.72 3.21
N HIS A 147 -5.13 -15.21 2.59
CA HIS A 147 -4.94 -16.59 2.15
C HIS A 147 -4.04 -17.40 3.09
N SER A 148 -3.92 -17.00 4.37
CA SER A 148 -3.02 -17.68 5.32
C SER A 148 -3.31 -19.16 5.50
N HIS A 149 -4.55 -19.63 5.28
CA HIS A 149 -4.94 -21.04 5.45
C HIS A 149 -4.73 -21.88 4.19
N ASP A 150 -4.88 -21.28 3.01
CA ASP A 150 -4.85 -21.95 1.71
C ASP A 150 -3.67 -21.56 0.81
N LEU A 151 -2.70 -20.81 1.35
CA LEU A 151 -1.47 -20.45 0.65
C LEU A 151 -0.78 -21.71 0.08
N SER A 152 -0.53 -21.73 -1.23
CA SER A 152 0.10 -22.84 -1.94
C SER A 152 1.58 -22.57 -2.24
N LEU A 153 2.31 -23.58 -2.71
CA LEU A 153 3.70 -23.40 -3.20
C LEU A 153 3.74 -22.52 -4.46
N ASP A 154 2.76 -22.66 -5.36
CA ASP A 154 2.67 -21.83 -6.56
C ASP A 154 2.46 -20.36 -6.20
N ASP A 155 1.65 -20.09 -5.17
CA ASP A 155 1.49 -18.74 -4.64
C ASP A 155 2.80 -18.19 -4.07
N VAL A 156 3.57 -19.02 -3.36
CA VAL A 156 4.89 -18.63 -2.82
C VAL A 156 5.84 -18.28 -3.96
N ASP A 157 5.90 -19.08 -5.01
CA ASP A 157 6.79 -18.86 -6.16
C ASP A 157 6.41 -17.57 -6.93
N TYR A 158 5.10 -17.31 -7.10
CA TYR A 158 4.60 -16.06 -7.66
C TYR A 158 4.96 -14.85 -6.78
N LEU A 159 4.74 -14.95 -5.47
CA LEU A 159 5.02 -13.89 -4.51
C LEU A 159 6.51 -13.59 -4.40
N TYR A 160 7.35 -14.61 -4.43
CA TYR A 160 8.81 -14.46 -4.46
C TYR A 160 9.27 -13.67 -5.69
N THR A 161 8.75 -14.03 -6.87
CA THR A 161 9.03 -13.30 -8.12
C THR A 161 8.63 -11.84 -8.01
N LEU A 162 7.45 -11.56 -7.47
CA LEU A 162 6.96 -10.19 -7.28
C LEU A 162 7.78 -9.41 -6.26
N LEU A 163 8.12 -10.02 -5.12
CA LEU A 163 8.95 -9.41 -4.07
C LEU A 163 10.36 -9.10 -4.58
N THR A 164 10.94 -9.98 -5.39
CA THR A 164 12.24 -9.76 -6.03
C THR A 164 12.22 -8.55 -6.95
N ARG A 165 11.17 -8.39 -7.77
CA ARG A 165 10.99 -7.18 -8.60
C ARG A 165 10.89 -5.90 -7.75
N VAL A 166 10.13 -5.95 -6.66
CA VAL A 166 10.02 -4.82 -5.73
C VAL A 166 11.36 -4.51 -5.06
N LEU A 167 12.15 -5.52 -4.72
CA LEU A 167 13.49 -5.37 -4.16
C LEU A 167 14.45 -4.69 -5.13
N LEU A 168 14.42 -5.07 -6.40
CA LEU A 168 15.23 -4.45 -7.47
C LEU A 168 14.89 -2.96 -7.63
N LEU A 169 13.61 -2.61 -7.55
CA LEU A 169 13.18 -1.20 -7.64
C LEU A 169 13.64 -0.35 -6.45
N ALA A 170 13.63 -0.92 -5.26
CA ALA A 170 13.90 -0.18 -4.02
C ALA A 170 14.50 -1.08 -2.93
N PRO A 171 15.81 -1.39 -2.97
CA PRO A 171 16.46 -2.32 -2.04
C PRO A 171 16.27 -2.01 -0.55
N ARG A 172 15.96 -0.75 -0.23
CA ARG A 172 15.77 -0.30 1.16
C ARG A 172 14.33 -0.40 1.67
N TYR A 173 13.37 -0.91 0.86
CA TYR A 173 11.98 -0.99 1.31
C TYR A 173 11.82 -1.83 2.58
N TYR A 174 12.60 -2.89 2.70
CA TYR A 174 12.58 -3.81 3.83
C TYR A 174 12.87 -3.11 5.17
N GLN A 175 13.78 -2.13 5.19
CA GLN A 175 14.20 -1.42 6.40
C GLN A 175 13.07 -0.65 7.10
N VAL A 176 12.00 -0.32 6.40
CA VAL A 176 10.87 0.44 6.95
C VAL A 176 9.66 -0.46 7.29
N LEU A 177 9.74 -1.76 6.99
CA LEU A 177 8.73 -2.72 7.38
C LEU A 177 8.67 -2.85 8.91
N SER A 178 7.49 -3.16 9.44
CA SER A 178 7.37 -3.59 10.84
C SER A 178 7.96 -4.99 11.00
N ARG A 179 8.23 -5.40 12.23
CA ARG A 179 8.79 -6.73 12.51
C ARG A 179 7.92 -7.86 11.95
N ASN A 180 6.60 -7.76 12.08
CA ASN A 180 5.70 -8.79 11.55
C ASN A 180 5.61 -8.76 10.03
N GLU A 181 5.61 -7.56 9.41
CA GLU A 181 5.71 -7.43 7.95
C GLU A 181 6.97 -8.09 7.40
N ALA A 182 8.11 -7.84 8.06
CA ALA A 182 9.39 -8.40 7.66
C ALA A 182 9.44 -9.92 7.85
N ARG A 183 8.96 -10.44 9.00
CA ARG A 183 8.87 -11.89 9.23
C ARG A 183 8.09 -12.62 8.16
N LEU A 184 6.98 -12.02 7.69
CA LEU A 184 6.22 -12.63 6.60
C LEU A 184 7.00 -12.60 5.29
N VAL A 185 7.66 -11.49 4.95
CA VAL A 185 8.52 -11.41 3.76
C VAL A 185 9.63 -12.45 3.82
N ASP A 186 10.32 -12.58 4.95
CA ASP A 186 11.38 -13.56 5.15
C ASP A 186 10.87 -15.00 5.02
N ALA A 187 9.71 -15.29 5.62
CA ALA A 187 9.11 -16.61 5.54
C ALA A 187 8.73 -17.00 4.09
N LEU A 188 8.24 -16.06 3.28
CA LEU A 188 7.96 -16.28 1.85
C LEU A 188 9.25 -16.54 1.06
N ILE A 189 10.31 -15.77 1.32
CA ILE A 189 11.63 -15.97 0.67
C ILE A 189 12.20 -17.34 1.05
N ILE A 190 12.14 -17.71 2.32
CA ILE A 190 12.63 -19.00 2.81
C ILE A 190 11.80 -20.16 2.21
N ALA A 191 10.49 -20.01 2.09
CA ALA A 191 9.62 -21.05 1.53
C ALA A 191 9.87 -21.29 0.03
N HIS A 192 10.34 -20.28 -0.70
CA HIS A 192 10.72 -20.42 -2.11
C HIS A 192 12.12 -21.00 -2.33
N SER A 193 13.01 -21.04 -1.31
CA SER A 193 14.44 -21.36 -1.49
C SER A 193 14.69 -22.56 -2.40
N ASP A 194 15.49 -22.34 -3.43
CA ASP A 194 15.91 -23.37 -4.39
C ASP A 194 16.68 -24.51 -3.71
N GLY A 195 16.53 -25.74 -4.23
CA GLY A 195 17.24 -26.91 -3.77
C GLY A 195 16.71 -27.58 -2.50
N ALA A 196 15.62 -27.08 -1.92
CA ALA A 196 14.95 -27.73 -0.80
C ALA A 196 14.17 -28.99 -1.27
N SER A 197 14.18 -30.03 -0.44
CA SER A 197 13.34 -31.20 -0.68
C SER A 197 11.85 -30.86 -0.61
N PRO A 198 10.95 -31.70 -1.18
CA PRO A 198 9.50 -31.47 -1.09
C PRO A 198 9.00 -31.31 0.34
N ASP A 199 9.51 -32.11 1.27
CA ASP A 199 9.13 -32.06 2.68
C ASP A 199 9.60 -30.76 3.36
N GLU A 200 10.82 -30.32 3.04
CA GLU A 200 11.34 -29.04 3.52
C GLU A 200 10.53 -27.87 2.98
N ARG A 201 10.18 -27.88 1.69
CA ARG A 201 9.32 -26.84 1.10
C ARG A 201 7.95 -26.81 1.79
N GLN A 202 7.37 -27.97 2.06
CA GLN A 202 6.10 -28.08 2.77
C GLN A 202 6.19 -27.54 4.21
N SER A 203 7.27 -27.89 4.94
CA SER A 203 7.52 -27.37 6.29
C SER A 203 7.67 -25.84 6.29
N ARG A 204 8.42 -25.28 5.33
CA ARG A 204 8.63 -23.84 5.18
C ARG A 204 7.35 -23.11 4.78
N LEU A 205 6.48 -23.72 3.97
CA LEU A 205 5.16 -23.21 3.63
C LEU A 205 4.28 -23.07 4.88
N LEU A 206 4.32 -24.04 5.80
CA LEU A 206 3.62 -23.92 7.09
C LEU A 206 4.12 -22.72 7.90
N GLY A 207 5.43 -22.47 7.90
CA GLY A 207 6.04 -21.27 8.50
C GLY A 207 5.51 -19.97 7.88
N ALA A 208 5.40 -19.92 6.55
CA ALA A 208 4.83 -18.77 5.85
C ALA A 208 3.34 -18.54 6.18
N ARG A 209 2.55 -19.62 6.23
CA ARG A 209 1.13 -19.56 6.67
C ARG A 209 0.99 -19.02 8.08
N GLN A 210 1.82 -19.50 9.01
CA GLN A 210 1.84 -19.03 10.40
C GLN A 210 2.24 -17.55 10.49
N ALA A 211 3.25 -17.12 9.74
CA ALA A 211 3.65 -15.70 9.69
C ALA A 211 2.54 -14.82 9.13
N ALA A 212 1.79 -15.29 8.12
CA ALA A 212 0.64 -14.62 7.55
C ALA A 212 -0.51 -14.47 8.56
N ALA A 213 -0.83 -15.55 9.28
CA ALA A 213 -1.85 -15.53 10.35
C ALA A 213 -1.46 -14.56 11.47
N ASN A 214 -0.20 -14.55 11.87
CA ASN A 214 0.31 -13.65 12.91
C ASN A 214 0.27 -12.17 12.49
N LEU A 215 0.37 -11.86 11.21
CA LEU A 215 0.22 -10.50 10.72
C LEU A 215 -1.20 -9.97 10.98
N ASN A 216 -2.22 -10.82 10.87
CA ASN A 216 -3.61 -10.49 11.14
C ASN A 216 -3.89 -10.33 12.67
N GLN A 217 -3.23 -11.12 13.50
CA GLN A 217 -3.44 -11.18 14.94
C GLN A 217 -2.56 -10.20 15.73
N GLY A 218 -1.52 -9.66 15.09
CA GLY A 218 -0.55 -8.80 15.75
C GLY A 218 -1.18 -7.52 16.30
N GLY A 219 -1.05 -7.30 17.59
CA GLY A 219 -1.48 -6.05 18.23
C GLY A 219 -0.73 -4.82 17.68
N PRO A 220 -1.26 -3.60 17.85
CA PRO A 220 -0.71 -2.37 17.28
C PRO A 220 0.79 -2.17 17.54
N ALA A 221 1.27 -2.54 18.72
CA ALA A 221 2.66 -2.36 19.12
C ALA A 221 3.63 -3.25 18.32
N ASN A 222 3.24 -4.50 18.04
CA ASN A 222 4.09 -5.45 17.30
C ASN A 222 4.11 -5.20 15.79
N THR A 223 3.07 -4.56 15.25
CA THR A 223 2.98 -4.24 13.83
C THR A 223 3.59 -2.88 13.48
N VAL A 224 3.79 -2.01 14.45
CA VAL A 224 4.24 -0.63 14.23
C VAL A 224 5.76 -0.50 14.29
N ALA A 225 6.45 -1.26 15.15
CA ALA A 225 7.91 -1.15 15.32
C ALA A 225 8.67 -1.58 14.05
N PRO A 226 9.49 -0.69 13.44
CA PRO A 226 10.26 -1.03 12.24
C PRO A 226 11.40 -2.01 12.55
N VAL A 227 11.82 -2.76 11.53
CA VAL A 227 12.90 -3.76 11.63
C VAL A 227 14.24 -3.12 11.96
N SER A 228 14.52 -1.94 11.42
CA SER A 228 15.80 -1.26 11.62
C SER A 228 15.66 0.09 12.30
N ALA A 229 16.71 0.52 13.00
CA ALA A 229 16.76 1.85 13.61
C ALA A 229 16.55 2.96 12.57
N ARG A 230 17.02 2.79 11.34
CA ARG A 230 16.80 3.74 10.24
C ARG A 230 15.33 3.83 9.83
N GLY A 231 14.57 2.76 9.99
CA GLY A 231 13.14 2.71 9.71
C GLY A 231 12.33 3.68 10.58
N TRP A 232 12.73 3.93 11.84
CA TRP A 232 12.05 4.86 12.74
C TRP A 232 11.95 6.27 12.18
N PHE A 233 12.98 6.72 11.50
CA PHE A 233 13.06 8.06 10.92
C PHE A 233 12.46 8.13 9.50
N SER A 234 12.08 7.00 8.92
CA SER A 234 11.44 6.97 7.60
C SER A 234 10.00 7.47 7.68
N ARG A 235 9.62 8.39 6.79
CA ARG A 235 8.23 8.84 6.63
C ARG A 235 7.28 7.74 6.16
N GLN A 236 7.82 6.64 5.65
CA GLN A 236 7.07 5.45 5.23
C GLN A 236 6.94 4.41 6.35
N SER A 237 7.51 4.64 7.53
CA SER A 237 7.31 3.75 8.68
C SER A 237 5.88 3.82 9.19
N ARG A 238 5.40 2.72 9.78
CA ARG A 238 4.08 2.70 10.44
C ARG A 238 4.04 3.64 11.64
N VAL A 239 5.18 3.83 12.34
CA VAL A 239 5.30 4.80 13.44
C VAL A 239 5.04 6.21 12.95
N ALA A 240 5.67 6.62 11.84
CA ALA A 240 5.45 7.93 11.25
C ALA A 240 3.99 8.13 10.79
N HIS A 241 3.34 7.09 10.30
CA HIS A 241 1.92 7.12 9.93
C HIS A 241 1.03 7.29 11.18
N TRP A 242 1.31 6.52 12.23
CA TRP A 242 0.57 6.59 13.48
C TRP A 242 0.71 7.96 14.15
N SER A 243 1.94 8.47 14.29
CA SER A 243 2.20 9.78 14.88
C SER A 243 1.51 10.91 14.13
N ALA A 244 1.56 10.89 12.78
CA ALA A 244 0.88 11.90 11.97
C ALA A 244 -0.65 11.82 12.10
N ARG A 245 -1.22 10.62 12.25
CA ARG A 245 -2.66 10.42 12.48
C ARG A 245 -3.09 11.01 13.82
N LYS A 246 -2.34 10.72 14.89
CA LYS A 246 -2.63 11.27 16.23
C LYS A 246 -2.54 12.79 16.28
N LEU A 247 -1.53 13.39 15.67
CA LEU A 247 -1.40 14.84 15.58
C LEU A 247 -2.55 15.48 14.81
N ASN A 248 -2.97 14.90 13.68
CA ASN A 248 -4.12 15.43 12.92
C ASN A 248 -5.42 15.32 13.74
N GLN A 249 -5.64 14.22 14.47
CA GLN A 249 -6.82 14.08 15.35
C GLN A 249 -6.85 15.15 16.43
N LEU A 250 -5.72 15.44 17.08
CA LEU A 250 -5.62 16.50 18.09
C LEU A 250 -5.93 17.88 17.50
N LEU A 251 -5.38 18.22 16.34
CA LEU A 251 -5.67 19.48 15.66
C LEU A 251 -7.14 19.61 15.25
N ASP A 252 -7.76 18.54 14.78
CA ASP A 252 -9.17 18.52 14.42
C ASP A 252 -10.06 18.73 15.66
N THR A 253 -9.64 18.21 16.83
CA THR A 253 -10.34 18.40 18.12
C THR A 253 -10.23 19.87 18.59
N LEU A 254 -9.03 20.44 18.54
CA LEU A 254 -8.81 21.86 18.92
C LEU A 254 -9.60 22.80 18.04
N ASN A 255 -9.61 22.58 16.72
CA ASN A 255 -10.36 23.42 15.76
C ASN A 255 -11.90 23.28 15.90
N ARG A 256 -12.41 22.26 16.57
CA ARG A 256 -13.85 22.09 16.84
C ARG A 256 -14.27 22.71 18.18
N GLY A 257 -13.33 22.87 19.11
CA GLY A 257 -13.57 23.49 20.41
C GLY A 257 -13.72 25.02 20.38
N ASP A 258 -13.31 25.66 19.29
CA ASP A 258 -13.39 27.11 19.07
C ASP A 258 -14.68 27.54 18.34
N LYS A 259 -15.69 26.71 18.25
CA LYS A 259 -17.01 26.99 17.69
C LYS A 259 -18.10 26.78 18.74
#